data_bb45be970ddec100eb3aad28b36fb2b3
#
_entry.id   bb45be970ddec100eb3aad28b36fb2b3
#
_cell.length_a   1.000
_cell.length_b   1.000
_cell.length_c   1.000
_cell.angle_alpha   90.00
_cell.angle_beta   90.00
_cell.angle_gamma   90.00
#
_symmetry.space_group_name_H-M   'P 1'
#
loop_
_entity.id
_entity.type
_entity.pdbx_description
1 polymer ?
#
loop_
_entity_poly.entity_id
_entity_poly.type
_entity_poly.pdbx_seq_one_letter_code
_entity_poly.pdbx_strand_id
1 'polypeptide(L)'
;MKKINISKFVAVGLCICALTGCGESPDEKPDKSNPIVNSNTNEENANGSLENKGNDILESANLIGSVLEFTDNGCFVSQAKEIEGGAGVKIEAAGMENKDNSVSVTYNPDCEFVIATVSAQSGVTNTTTGSISDVKKQSEVYLYGEFSDTNHFNATKVVIARWE
;
A
#
# COMPACT_ATOMS: atom_id res chain seq x y z
N MET A 1 -29.35 20.10 19.59
CA MET A 1 -29.57 19.83 18.17
C MET A 1 -28.82 20.88 17.34
N LYS A 2 -27.68 20.59 16.80
CA LYS A 2 -26.91 21.47 15.89
C LYS A 2 -26.92 20.87 14.51
N LYS A 3 -27.50 21.59 13.55
CA LYS A 3 -27.59 21.20 12.13
C LYS A 3 -26.25 21.47 11.46
N ILE A 4 -25.67 20.44 10.85
CA ILE A 4 -24.45 20.54 10.05
C ILE A 4 -24.87 20.85 8.61
N ASN A 5 -24.43 22.01 8.12
CA ASN A 5 -24.63 22.44 6.73
C ASN A 5 -23.58 21.76 5.85
N ILE A 6 -24.06 20.94 4.91
CA ILE A 6 -23.26 20.39 3.83
C ILE A 6 -23.16 21.45 2.74
N SER A 7 -21.99 22.03 2.56
CA SER A 7 -21.70 22.96 1.47
C SER A 7 -21.18 22.19 0.27
N LYS A 8 -21.83 22.42 -0.87
CA LYS A 8 -21.55 21.87 -2.18
C LYS A 8 -20.25 22.46 -2.72
N PHE A 9 -19.30 21.64 -3.13
CA PHE A 9 -18.26 22.04 -4.06
C PHE A 9 -18.41 21.29 -5.37
N VAL A 10 -18.87 22.03 -6.37
CA VAL A 10 -18.78 21.70 -7.78
C VAL A 10 -17.51 22.39 -8.29
N ALA A 11 -16.58 21.63 -8.83
CA ALA A 11 -15.52 22.19 -9.66
C ALA A 11 -15.35 21.32 -10.90
N VAL A 12 -15.79 21.88 -12.00
CA VAL A 12 -15.62 21.44 -13.37
C VAL A 12 -14.23 21.88 -13.83
N GLY A 13 -13.47 20.98 -14.41
CA GLY A 13 -12.20 21.28 -15.05
C GLY A 13 -11.91 20.29 -16.17
N LEU A 14 -12.53 20.54 -17.34
CA LEU A 14 -12.28 19.79 -18.57
C LEU A 14 -11.15 20.48 -19.34
N CYS A 15 -10.00 19.82 -19.51
CA CYS A 15 -8.99 20.22 -20.48
C CYS A 15 -8.69 19.05 -21.42
N ILE A 16 -9.26 19.16 -22.63
CA ILE A 16 -8.97 18.32 -23.78
C ILE A 16 -7.84 18.98 -24.56
N CYS A 17 -6.70 18.33 -24.70
CA CYS A 17 -5.70 18.68 -25.71
C CYS A 17 -5.51 17.50 -26.66
N ALA A 18 -6.13 17.60 -27.80
CA ALA A 18 -5.88 16.77 -28.96
C ALA A 18 -4.66 17.34 -29.71
N LEU A 19 -3.65 16.55 -29.97
CA LEU A 19 -2.61 16.80 -30.94
C LEU A 19 -2.55 15.64 -31.93
N THR A 20 -3.14 15.85 -33.05
CA THR A 20 -3.00 15.07 -34.28
C THR A 20 -1.67 15.39 -34.95
N GLY A 21 -0.88 14.37 -35.23
CA GLY A 21 0.31 14.47 -36.07
C GLY A 21 0.32 13.31 -37.06
N CYS A 22 -0.14 13.62 -38.29
CA CYS A 22 0.06 12.78 -39.47
C CYS A 22 1.50 12.89 -39.97
N GLY A 23 2.05 11.77 -40.45
CA GLY A 23 3.27 11.71 -41.24
C GLY A 23 3.25 10.45 -42.12
N GLU A 24 3.11 10.72 -43.43
CA GLU A 24 2.92 9.75 -44.52
C GLU A 24 4.18 8.93 -44.84
N SER A 25 3.90 7.73 -45.40
CA SER A 25 4.83 6.80 -46.05
C SER A 25 5.39 7.36 -47.40
N PRO A 26 6.42 6.73 -48.07
CA PRO A 26 6.06 5.67 -49.03
C PRO A 26 7.03 4.46 -49.18
N ASP A 27 6.42 3.37 -49.62
CA ASP A 27 6.81 2.31 -50.51
C ASP A 27 8.29 1.88 -50.70
N GLU A 28 8.52 0.58 -50.50
CA GLU A 28 8.91 -0.37 -51.55
C GLU A 28 8.94 -1.85 -51.05
N LYS A 29 8.35 -2.73 -51.86
CA LYS A 29 8.39 -4.21 -51.81
C LYS A 29 9.28 -4.70 -52.99
N PRO A 30 9.59 -6.02 -53.17
CA PRO A 30 9.67 -7.19 -52.27
C PRO A 30 10.96 -8.03 -52.49
N ASP A 31 11.27 -8.99 -51.65
CA ASP A 31 11.56 -10.37 -52.12
C ASP A 31 11.72 -11.40 -50.98
N LYS A 32 11.42 -12.62 -51.37
CA LYS A 32 11.17 -13.90 -50.72
C LYS A 32 12.32 -14.49 -49.88
N SER A 33 11.99 -15.17 -48.78
CA SER A 33 11.98 -16.64 -48.63
C SER A 33 12.09 -17.08 -47.18
N ASN A 34 11.24 -18.02 -46.85
CA ASN A 34 10.98 -18.89 -45.70
C ASN A 34 12.16 -19.57 -44.98
N PRO A 35 11.87 -20.39 -43.95
CA PRO A 35 11.31 -20.15 -42.63
C PRO A 35 12.25 -20.69 -41.53
N ILE A 36 12.29 -20.09 -40.35
CA ILE A 36 12.91 -20.73 -39.19
C ILE A 36 12.08 -20.40 -37.93
N VAL A 37 11.50 -21.47 -37.46
CA VAL A 37 11.20 -21.88 -36.08
C VAL A 37 11.12 -20.79 -35.03
N ASN A 38 9.90 -20.64 -34.62
CA ASN A 38 9.44 -19.91 -33.46
C ASN A 38 10.00 -20.51 -32.15
N SER A 39 10.78 -19.74 -31.43
CA SER A 39 10.97 -19.93 -30.01
C SER A 39 10.65 -18.61 -29.36
N ASN A 40 9.36 -18.43 -29.02
CA ASN A 40 8.92 -17.40 -28.11
C ASN A 40 9.49 -17.68 -26.73
N THR A 41 10.59 -17.03 -26.41
CA THR A 41 10.91 -16.73 -25.02
C THR A 41 10.52 -15.28 -24.81
N ASN A 42 9.32 -15.08 -24.30
CA ASN A 42 8.94 -13.83 -23.69
C ASN A 42 9.80 -13.66 -22.44
N GLU A 43 10.91 -12.97 -22.58
CA GLU A 43 11.53 -12.30 -21.46
C GLU A 43 10.67 -11.05 -21.19
N GLU A 44 9.63 -11.24 -20.40
CA GLU A 44 8.96 -10.13 -19.75
C GLU A 44 9.99 -9.35 -18.94
N ASN A 45 10.13 -8.11 -19.31
CA ASN A 45 10.93 -7.10 -18.65
C ASN A 45 10.32 -6.86 -17.25
N ALA A 46 10.74 -7.66 -16.27
CA ALA A 46 10.19 -7.70 -14.90
C ALA A 46 10.66 -6.54 -14.01
N ASN A 47 11.37 -5.55 -14.57
CA ASN A 47 12.04 -4.52 -13.77
C ASN A 47 11.20 -3.25 -13.52
N GLY A 48 10.06 -3.09 -14.17
CA GLY A 48 9.17 -1.92 -13.95
C GLY A 48 7.98 -2.19 -13.04
N SER A 49 7.70 -3.47 -12.75
CA SER A 49 6.48 -3.89 -12.04
C SER A 49 6.68 -4.15 -10.53
N LEU A 50 7.92 -4.28 -10.07
CA LEU A 50 8.20 -4.58 -8.66
C LEU A 50 8.22 -3.33 -7.78
N GLU A 51 8.71 -2.20 -8.30
CA GLU A 51 8.76 -0.95 -7.52
C GLU A 51 7.36 -0.39 -7.22
N ASN A 52 6.43 -0.43 -8.17
CA ASN A 52 5.06 0.03 -7.94
C ASN A 52 4.28 -0.93 -7.02
N LYS A 53 4.43 -2.26 -7.18
CA LYS A 53 3.74 -3.22 -6.31
C LYS A 53 4.22 -3.18 -4.85
N GLY A 54 5.48 -2.80 -4.61
CA GLY A 54 6.03 -2.67 -3.27
C GLY A 54 5.39 -1.53 -2.49
N ASN A 55 5.21 -0.38 -3.11
CA ASN A 55 4.61 0.79 -2.46
C ASN A 55 3.11 0.62 -2.26
N ASP A 56 2.39 0.01 -3.20
CA ASP A 56 0.97 -0.31 -3.10
C ASP A 56 0.65 -1.11 -1.82
N ILE A 57 1.60 -1.97 -1.37
CA ILE A 57 1.42 -2.78 -0.15
C ILE A 57 1.42 -1.94 1.14
N LEU A 58 1.88 -0.70 1.12
CA LEU A 58 1.79 0.21 2.26
C LEU A 58 0.63 1.20 2.09
N GLU A 59 0.39 1.68 0.87
CA GLU A 59 -0.57 2.74 0.58
C GLU A 59 -2.03 2.28 0.71
N SER A 60 -2.31 0.98 0.47
CA SER A 60 -3.67 0.42 0.48
C SER A 60 -4.11 -0.15 1.84
N ALA A 61 -3.33 0.04 2.90
CA ALA A 61 -3.68 -0.42 4.24
C ALA A 61 -4.91 0.31 4.81
N ASN A 62 -5.77 -0.44 5.49
CA ASN A 62 -6.99 0.09 6.10
C ASN A 62 -6.73 0.69 7.50
N LEU A 63 -5.67 0.23 8.17
CA LEU A 63 -5.22 0.75 9.45
C LEU A 63 -3.69 0.77 9.48
N ILE A 64 -3.11 1.89 9.85
CA ILE A 64 -1.66 2.08 9.99
C ILE A 64 -1.37 2.50 11.42
N GLY A 65 -0.30 1.98 12.02
CA GLY A 65 0.10 2.40 13.36
C GLY A 65 1.25 1.63 13.95
N SER A 66 1.45 1.82 15.25
CA SER A 66 2.50 1.20 16.05
C SER A 66 1.91 0.24 17.07
N VAL A 67 2.50 -0.94 17.21
CA VAL A 67 2.05 -1.98 18.16
C VAL A 67 2.35 -1.54 19.58
N LEU A 68 1.32 -1.46 20.43
CA LEU A 68 1.42 -1.10 21.83
C LEU A 68 1.64 -2.32 22.72
N GLU A 69 0.72 -3.25 22.66
CA GLU A 69 0.64 -4.44 23.52
C GLU A 69 0.03 -5.61 22.76
N PHE A 70 0.31 -6.82 23.20
CA PHE A 70 -0.26 -8.05 22.64
C PHE A 70 -1.49 -8.49 23.42
N THR A 71 -2.39 -9.17 22.71
CA THR A 71 -3.49 -9.95 23.27
C THR A 71 -3.33 -11.40 22.88
N ASP A 72 -4.21 -12.31 23.34
CA ASP A 72 -4.14 -13.73 23.03
C ASP A 72 -4.22 -14.04 21.53
N ASN A 73 -4.93 -13.20 20.74
CA ASN A 73 -5.12 -13.39 19.32
C ASN A 73 -5.03 -12.08 18.51
N GLY A 74 -4.09 -11.20 18.90
CA GLY A 74 -3.96 -9.92 18.24
C GLY A 74 -3.05 -8.95 18.97
N CYS A 75 -3.35 -7.67 18.83
CA CYS A 75 -2.60 -6.61 19.50
C CYS A 75 -3.44 -5.33 19.64
N PHE A 76 -2.96 -4.42 20.46
CA PHE A 76 -3.41 -3.03 20.45
C PHE A 76 -2.45 -2.21 19.57
N VAL A 77 -3.01 -1.38 18.70
CA VAL A 77 -2.27 -0.51 17.79
C VAL A 77 -2.60 0.94 18.09
N SER A 78 -1.58 1.77 18.32
CA SER A 78 -1.70 3.22 18.29
C SER A 78 -1.85 3.66 16.85
N GLN A 79 -3.04 4.16 16.49
CA GLN A 79 -3.35 4.55 15.12
C GLN A 79 -2.51 5.76 14.68
N ALA A 80 -1.97 5.68 13.47
CA ALA A 80 -1.34 6.81 12.81
C ALA A 80 -2.35 7.94 12.56
N LYS A 81 -1.87 9.19 12.64
CA LYS A 81 -2.68 10.38 12.38
C LYS A 81 -2.34 10.94 11.01
N GLU A 82 -3.35 11.36 10.27
CA GLU A 82 -3.14 12.10 9.04
C GLU A 82 -2.42 13.43 9.34
N ILE A 83 -1.44 13.77 8.49
CA ILE A 83 -0.78 15.07 8.54
C ILE A 83 -1.71 16.10 7.90
N GLU A 84 -1.88 17.25 8.56
CA GLU A 84 -2.66 18.36 8.00
C GLU A 84 -2.16 18.72 6.60
N GLY A 85 -3.09 18.73 5.64
CA GLY A 85 -2.77 18.95 4.23
C GLY A 85 -2.65 17.69 3.37
N GLY A 86 -2.86 16.49 3.94
CA GLY A 86 -2.94 15.23 3.18
C GLY A 86 -1.60 14.70 2.66
N ALA A 87 -0.48 15.18 3.22
CA ALA A 87 0.87 14.80 2.76
C ALA A 87 1.36 13.44 3.31
N GLY A 88 0.51 12.68 3.99
CA GLY A 88 0.85 11.37 4.55
C GLY A 88 0.30 11.14 5.95
N VAL A 89 0.81 10.12 6.64
CA VAL A 89 0.45 9.79 8.01
C VAL A 89 1.65 9.95 8.94
N LYS A 90 1.38 10.35 10.16
CA LYS A 90 2.35 10.43 11.25
C LYS A 90 2.13 9.28 12.21
N ILE A 91 3.15 8.45 12.39
CA ILE A 91 3.22 7.46 13.45
C ILE A 91 3.94 8.09 14.63
N GLU A 92 3.43 7.92 15.84
CA GLU A 92 4.06 8.44 17.04
C GLU A 92 5.39 7.70 17.28
N ALA A 93 6.39 8.43 17.78
CA ALA A 93 7.68 7.82 18.09
C ALA A 93 7.55 6.78 19.21
N ALA A 94 8.44 5.79 19.19
CA ALA A 94 8.47 4.72 20.17
C ALA A 94 8.50 5.25 21.62
N GLY A 95 7.52 4.85 22.43
CA GLY A 95 7.33 5.29 23.81
C GLY A 95 6.54 6.60 23.97
N MET A 96 6.11 7.20 22.86
CA MET A 96 5.25 8.39 22.83
C MET A 96 3.85 8.09 22.30
N GLU A 97 3.56 6.79 22.10
CA GLU A 97 2.29 6.33 21.55
C GLU A 97 1.11 6.69 22.46
N ASN A 98 0.04 7.21 21.85
CA ASN A 98 -1.16 7.57 22.58
C ASN A 98 -2.07 6.37 22.77
N LYS A 99 -2.17 5.88 24.00
CA LYS A 99 -3.06 4.77 24.37
C LYS A 99 -4.55 5.11 24.24
N ASP A 100 -4.91 6.38 24.34
CA ASP A 100 -6.32 6.81 24.25
C ASP A 100 -6.87 6.69 22.82
N ASN A 101 -5.98 6.55 21.84
CA ASN A 101 -6.31 6.39 20.42
C ASN A 101 -5.96 5.00 19.91
N SER A 102 -5.99 3.98 20.79
CA SER A 102 -5.64 2.62 20.43
C SER A 102 -6.82 1.86 19.83
N VAL A 103 -6.51 1.07 18.82
CA VAL A 103 -7.43 0.13 18.17
C VAL A 103 -7.06 -1.28 18.62
N SER A 104 -8.05 -2.05 19.07
CA SER A 104 -7.90 -3.47 19.32
C SER A 104 -7.94 -4.23 18.02
N VAL A 105 -6.85 -4.89 17.65
CA VAL A 105 -6.74 -5.68 16.43
C VAL A 105 -6.85 -7.16 16.79
N THR A 106 -7.75 -7.86 16.10
CA THR A 106 -7.88 -9.31 16.15
C THR A 106 -7.40 -9.89 14.83
N TYR A 107 -6.50 -10.87 14.88
CA TYR A 107 -6.05 -11.58 13.69
C TYR A 107 -7.03 -12.68 13.33
N ASN A 108 -7.51 -12.69 12.08
CA ASN A 108 -8.32 -13.79 11.56
C ASN A 108 -7.49 -15.09 11.55
N PRO A 109 -8.13 -16.28 11.62
CA PRO A 109 -7.42 -17.56 11.60
C PRO A 109 -6.46 -17.74 10.42
N ASP A 110 -6.81 -17.18 9.26
CA ASP A 110 -6.00 -17.23 8.03
C ASP A 110 -5.25 -15.92 7.77
N CYS A 111 -4.96 -15.14 8.82
CA CYS A 111 -4.26 -13.86 8.68
C CYS A 111 -2.86 -14.04 8.09
N GLU A 112 -2.58 -13.34 7.01
CA GLU A 112 -1.28 -13.32 6.36
C GLU A 112 -0.34 -12.34 7.06
N PHE A 113 0.91 -12.76 7.30
CA PHE A 113 1.96 -11.89 7.83
C PHE A 113 3.06 -11.70 6.80
N VAL A 114 3.44 -10.46 6.56
CA VAL A 114 4.48 -10.06 5.62
C VAL A 114 5.45 -9.12 6.31
N ILE A 115 6.74 -9.31 6.09
CA ILE A 115 7.77 -8.36 6.50
C ILE A 115 8.15 -7.56 5.26
N ALA A 116 8.02 -6.25 5.31
CA ALA A 116 8.45 -5.33 4.28
C ALA A 116 9.70 -4.59 4.74
N THR A 117 10.80 -4.69 3.98
CA THR A 117 11.97 -3.83 4.17
C THR A 117 11.72 -2.53 3.41
N VAL A 118 11.83 -1.41 4.10
CA VAL A 118 11.47 -0.09 3.58
C VAL A 118 12.68 0.84 3.66
N SER A 119 13.00 1.49 2.55
CA SER A 119 14.00 2.55 2.47
C SER A 119 13.29 3.91 2.39
N ALA A 120 13.79 4.90 3.11
CA ALA A 120 13.26 6.26 3.06
C ALA A 120 13.37 6.91 1.66
N GLN A 121 14.24 6.39 0.80
CA GLN A 121 14.52 6.95 -0.52
C GLN A 121 13.77 6.24 -1.65
N SER A 122 13.58 4.93 -1.53
CA SER A 122 13.03 4.08 -2.60
C SER A 122 11.72 3.35 -2.23
N GLY A 123 11.21 3.53 -1.00
CA GLY A 123 10.03 2.82 -0.54
C GLY A 123 10.35 1.35 -0.21
N VAL A 124 9.42 0.43 -0.50
CA VAL A 124 9.59 -0.99 -0.23
C VAL A 124 10.65 -1.61 -1.16
N THR A 125 11.74 -2.08 -0.58
CA THR A 125 12.86 -2.70 -1.30
C THR A 125 12.78 -4.22 -1.35
N ASN A 126 12.12 -4.84 -0.36
CA ASN A 126 11.96 -6.28 -0.29
C ASN A 126 10.73 -6.67 0.54
N THR A 127 10.14 -7.82 0.22
CA THR A 127 9.07 -8.43 1.03
C THR A 127 9.36 -9.90 1.26
N THR A 128 9.12 -10.38 2.48
CA THR A 128 9.24 -11.80 2.86
C THR A 128 8.03 -12.26 3.66
N THR A 129 7.73 -13.54 3.62
CA THR A 129 6.71 -14.13 4.50
C THR A 129 7.15 -13.98 5.94
N GLY A 130 6.25 -13.45 6.76
CA GLY A 130 6.41 -13.32 8.19
C GLY A 130 5.49 -14.27 8.97
N SER A 131 5.44 -14.06 10.27
CA SER A 131 4.58 -14.77 11.19
C SER A 131 4.11 -13.85 12.32
N ILE A 132 3.17 -14.27 13.13
CA ILE A 132 2.71 -13.53 14.30
C ILE A 132 3.88 -13.22 15.27
N SER A 133 4.89 -14.09 15.33
CA SER A 133 6.08 -13.88 16.19
C SER A 133 7.03 -12.79 15.70
N ASP A 134 6.87 -12.32 14.46
CA ASP A 134 7.64 -11.21 13.90
C ASP A 134 7.07 -9.84 14.29
N VAL A 135 5.80 -9.80 14.68
CA VAL A 135 5.19 -8.60 15.25
C VAL A 135 5.80 -8.37 16.63
N LYS A 136 6.40 -7.22 16.84
CA LYS A 136 7.01 -6.82 18.11
C LYS A 136 6.33 -5.58 18.66
N LYS A 137 6.46 -5.34 19.95
CA LYS A 137 6.10 -4.08 20.56
C LYS A 137 6.85 -2.94 19.83
N GLN A 138 6.15 -1.88 19.51
CA GLN A 138 6.63 -0.73 18.74
C GLN A 138 6.93 -1.02 17.25
N SER A 139 6.56 -2.22 16.75
CA SER A 139 6.58 -2.44 15.30
C SER A 139 5.60 -1.50 14.62
N GLU A 140 6.05 -0.90 13.54
CA GLU A 140 5.19 -0.22 12.59
C GLU A 140 4.47 -1.25 11.73
N VAL A 141 3.14 -1.19 11.72
CA VAL A 141 2.29 -2.16 11.02
C VAL A 141 1.28 -1.50 10.12
N TYR A 142 1.07 -2.12 8.98
CA TYR A 142 0.08 -1.80 7.98
C TYR A 142 -0.90 -2.96 7.90
N LEU A 143 -2.14 -2.70 8.23
CA LEU A 143 -3.14 -3.73 8.49
C LEU A 143 -4.24 -3.66 7.43
N TYR A 144 -4.58 -4.80 6.89
CA TYR A 144 -5.64 -5.00 5.92
C TYR A 144 -6.76 -5.79 6.58
N GLY A 145 -7.97 -5.38 6.33
CA GLY A 145 -9.17 -5.96 6.93
C GLY A 145 -10.26 -4.92 7.06
N GLU A 146 -11.07 -5.06 8.09
CA GLU A 146 -12.20 -4.18 8.31
C GLU A 146 -12.41 -3.85 9.78
N PHE A 147 -12.94 -2.68 10.04
CA PHE A 147 -13.41 -2.29 11.36
C PHE A 147 -14.75 -2.96 11.64
N SER A 148 -14.85 -3.70 12.74
CA SER A 148 -16.14 -4.20 13.25
C SER A 148 -16.91 -3.13 14.04
N ASP A 149 -16.17 -2.22 14.64
CA ASP A 149 -16.68 -0.99 15.27
C ASP A 149 -15.59 0.09 15.32
N THR A 150 -15.81 1.17 16.04
CA THR A 150 -14.88 2.32 16.08
C THR A 150 -13.47 1.97 16.56
N ASN A 151 -13.34 0.98 17.45
CA ASN A 151 -12.09 0.65 18.15
C ASN A 151 -11.65 -0.80 17.98
N HIS A 152 -12.35 -1.60 17.16
CA HIS A 152 -11.99 -2.99 16.90
C HIS A 152 -11.82 -3.23 15.41
N PHE A 153 -10.69 -3.84 15.06
CA PHE A 153 -10.28 -4.14 13.69
C PHE A 153 -9.99 -5.64 13.51
N ASN A 154 -10.58 -6.26 12.51
CA ASN A 154 -10.35 -7.65 12.14
C ASN A 154 -9.35 -7.70 11.00
N ALA A 155 -8.13 -8.14 11.29
CA ALA A 155 -7.05 -8.19 10.31
C ALA A 155 -7.03 -9.50 9.54
N THR A 156 -6.98 -9.40 8.22
CA THR A 156 -6.75 -10.52 7.29
C THR A 156 -5.31 -10.56 6.80
N LYS A 157 -4.59 -9.43 6.88
CA LYS A 157 -3.17 -9.34 6.56
C LYS A 157 -2.49 -8.28 7.41
N VAL A 158 -1.28 -8.57 7.84
CA VAL A 158 -0.40 -7.67 8.59
C VAL A 158 0.92 -7.52 7.85
N VAL A 159 1.27 -6.30 7.48
CA VAL A 159 2.58 -5.97 6.93
C VAL A 159 3.38 -5.26 8.02
N ILE A 160 4.54 -5.81 8.34
CA ILE A 160 5.46 -5.30 9.35
C ILE A 160 6.55 -4.53 8.63
N ALA A 161 6.62 -3.22 8.77
CA ALA A 161 7.65 -2.41 8.17
C ALA A 161 8.95 -2.48 8.98
N ARG A 162 10.05 -2.70 8.28
CA ARG A 162 11.42 -2.64 8.81
C ARG A 162 12.22 -1.61 8.01
N TRP A 163 12.50 -0.49 8.62
CA TRP A 163 13.25 0.60 8.01
C TRP A 163 14.76 0.35 8.03
N GLU A 164 15.42 0.65 6.88
CA GLU A 164 16.88 0.56 6.70
C GLU A 164 17.47 1.91 6.24
#